data_94147b6db62ed9e31abf4e2f661ab14c
#
_entry.id   94147b6db62ed9e31abf4e2f661ab14c
#
_cell.length_a   1.000
_cell.length_b   1.000
_cell.length_c   1.000
_cell.angle_alpha   90.00
_cell.angle_beta   90.00
_cell.angle_gamma   90.00
#
_symmetry.space_group_name_H-M   'P 1'
#
loop_
_entity.id
_entity.type
_entity.pdbx_description
1 polymer ?
#
loop_
_entity_poly.entity_id
_entity_poly.type
_entity_poly.pdbx_seq_one_letter_code
_entity_poly.pdbx_strand_id
1 'polypeptide(L)'
;VDGTDVTSIRKAMEFVKLADSPYLQVYPDLGNIAEQQLDAVTELEAGRGHMVAIHVKDVRPGEPRRVPMGEGTVDWDESFAILAEQNWRGRMMIEMWNDDAPDSNARSSSAREFIEDHLRTAGIPVRRALA
;
A
#
# COMPACT_ATOMS: atom_id res chain seq x y z
N VAL A 1 -11.76 -3.25 0.24
CA VAL A 1 -12.33 -3.93 1.42
C VAL A 1 -13.83 -3.85 1.33
N ASP A 2 -14.43 -4.95 0.89
CA ASP A 2 -15.86 -5.01 0.62
C ASP A 2 -16.65 -4.89 1.94
N GLY A 3 -17.34 -3.76 2.13
CA GLY A 3 -18.38 -3.60 3.14
C GLY A 3 -17.93 -3.61 4.60
N THR A 4 -16.71 -3.18 4.89
CA THR A 4 -16.24 -3.06 6.27
C THR A 4 -16.47 -1.64 6.80
N ASP A 5 -16.63 -1.53 8.11
CA ASP A 5 -16.76 -0.23 8.79
C ASP A 5 -15.42 0.53 8.86
N VAL A 6 -14.31 -0.11 8.45
CA VAL A 6 -12.96 0.46 8.47
C VAL A 6 -12.51 0.75 7.04
N THR A 7 -12.78 1.94 6.56
CA THR A 7 -12.51 2.36 5.18
C THR A 7 -11.31 3.30 5.04
N SER A 8 -10.64 3.64 6.14
CA SER A 8 -9.48 4.53 6.16
C SER A 8 -8.50 4.18 7.27
N ILE A 9 -7.26 4.64 7.15
CA ILE A 9 -6.25 4.48 8.20
C ILE A 9 -6.68 5.25 9.45
N ARG A 10 -7.21 6.46 9.29
CA ARG A 10 -7.74 7.26 10.41
C ARG A 10 -8.78 6.50 11.22
N LYS A 11 -9.69 5.81 10.53
CA LYS A 11 -10.70 4.98 11.18
C LYS A 11 -10.09 3.76 11.88
N ALA A 12 -9.13 3.09 11.23
CA ALA A 12 -8.39 1.98 11.85
C ALA A 12 -7.65 2.41 13.12
N MET A 13 -7.07 3.62 13.13
CA MET A 13 -6.36 4.16 14.30
C MET A 13 -7.26 4.43 15.51
N GLU A 14 -8.58 4.63 15.32
CA GLU A 14 -9.52 4.68 16.43
C GLU A 14 -9.56 3.35 17.20
N PHE A 15 -9.56 2.23 16.48
CA PHE A 15 -9.53 0.89 17.08
C PHE A 15 -8.17 0.59 17.71
N VAL A 16 -7.06 0.99 17.08
CA VAL A 16 -5.71 0.83 17.67
C VAL A 16 -5.63 1.55 19.02
N LYS A 17 -6.10 2.79 19.08
CA LYS A 17 -6.12 3.58 20.32
C LYS A 17 -7.05 2.97 21.37
N LEU A 18 -8.23 2.49 20.95
CA LEU A 18 -9.20 1.88 21.87
C LEU A 18 -8.68 0.57 22.46
N ALA A 19 -7.97 -0.23 21.68
CA ALA A 19 -7.41 -1.50 22.14
C ALA A 19 -6.25 -1.32 23.11
N ASP A 20 -5.55 -0.18 23.04
CA ASP A 20 -4.37 0.13 23.86
C ASP A 20 -3.40 -1.06 23.96
N SER A 21 -3.12 -1.68 22.83
CA SER A 21 -2.32 -2.90 22.74
C SER A 21 -1.31 -2.83 21.60
N PRO A 22 -0.05 -3.23 21.81
CA PRO A 22 0.96 -3.27 20.75
C PRO A 22 0.69 -4.35 19.70
N TYR A 23 -0.25 -5.26 19.98
CA TYR A 23 -0.60 -6.35 19.05
C TYR A 23 -1.65 -5.96 18.02
N LEU A 24 -2.34 -4.83 18.19
CA LEU A 24 -3.24 -4.28 17.17
C LEU A 24 -2.57 -3.12 16.46
N GLN A 25 -2.28 -3.30 15.19
CA GLN A 25 -1.60 -2.32 14.34
C GLN A 25 -2.34 -2.21 13.00
N VAL A 26 -1.95 -1.26 12.16
CA VAL A 26 -2.57 -1.06 10.85
C VAL A 26 -1.72 -1.66 9.73
N TYR A 27 -2.41 -2.14 8.70
CA TYR A 27 -1.85 -2.66 7.47
C TYR A 27 -2.52 -1.96 6.28
N PRO A 28 -2.05 -0.75 5.91
CA PRO A 28 -2.64 0.03 4.83
C PRO A 28 -2.53 -0.65 3.48
N ASP A 29 -3.49 -0.33 2.61
CA ASP A 29 -3.46 -0.66 1.19
C ASP A 29 -3.59 0.63 0.39
N LEU A 30 -2.56 0.99 -0.39
CA LEU A 30 -2.53 2.24 -1.16
C LEU A 30 -3.60 2.28 -2.24
N GLY A 31 -3.91 1.14 -2.86
CA GLY A 31 -5.01 1.06 -3.83
C GLY A 31 -6.37 1.30 -3.20
N ASN A 32 -6.63 0.75 -2.01
CA ASN A 32 -7.89 0.99 -1.32
C ASN A 32 -8.05 2.46 -0.87
N ILE A 33 -6.95 3.12 -0.49
CA ILE A 33 -6.94 4.56 -0.20
C ILE A 33 -7.38 5.34 -1.45
N ALA A 34 -6.79 5.05 -2.60
CA ALA A 34 -7.11 5.69 -3.87
C ALA A 34 -8.55 5.38 -4.33
N GLU A 35 -9.02 4.14 -4.18
CA GLU A 35 -10.38 3.73 -4.51
C GLU A 35 -11.44 4.50 -3.69
N GLN A 36 -11.14 4.75 -2.42
CA GLN A 36 -11.99 5.54 -1.53
C GLN A 36 -11.83 7.07 -1.75
N GLN A 37 -11.01 7.48 -2.72
CA GLN A 37 -10.73 8.88 -3.03
C GLN A 37 -10.19 9.67 -1.81
N LEU A 38 -9.45 8.98 -0.95
CA LEU A 38 -8.82 9.58 0.22
C LEU A 38 -7.44 10.13 -0.14
N ASP A 39 -7.03 11.18 0.55
CA ASP A 39 -5.70 11.75 0.43
C ASP A 39 -4.66 10.84 1.08
N ALA A 40 -3.75 10.32 0.26
CA ALA A 40 -2.77 9.33 0.70
C ALA A 40 -1.83 9.88 1.78
N VAL A 41 -1.41 11.12 1.66
CA VAL A 41 -0.52 11.78 2.64
C VAL A 41 -1.20 11.86 4.00
N THR A 42 -2.42 12.37 4.03
CA THR A 42 -3.22 12.50 5.26
C THR A 42 -3.46 11.13 5.92
N GLU A 43 -3.79 10.11 5.13
CA GLU A 43 -4.04 8.77 5.66
C GLU A 43 -2.75 8.12 6.21
N LEU A 44 -1.65 8.17 5.46
CA LEU A 44 -0.37 7.60 5.89
C LEU A 44 0.20 8.34 7.11
N GLU A 45 -0.03 9.66 7.20
CA GLU A 45 0.34 10.41 8.41
C GLU A 45 -0.46 9.95 9.62
N ALA A 46 -1.74 9.69 9.47
CA ALA A 46 -2.56 9.19 10.58
C ALA A 46 -2.07 7.84 11.13
N GLY A 47 -1.46 7.01 10.28
CA GLY A 47 -0.89 5.72 10.66
C GLY A 47 0.56 5.75 11.12
N ARG A 48 1.21 6.92 11.19
CA ARG A 48 2.63 7.08 11.56
C ARG A 48 2.96 6.31 12.84
N GLY A 49 3.96 5.44 12.76
CA GLY A 49 4.42 4.62 13.88
C GLY A 49 3.58 3.36 14.17
N HIS A 50 2.47 3.16 13.45
CA HIS A 50 1.57 2.03 13.65
C HIS A 50 1.38 1.16 12.39
N MET A 51 2.07 1.47 11.30
CA MET A 51 1.99 0.70 10.05
C MET A 51 3.03 -0.41 10.04
N VAL A 52 2.59 -1.65 10.23
CA VAL A 52 3.49 -2.83 10.31
C VAL A 52 3.89 -3.40 8.96
N ALA A 53 3.05 -3.21 7.97
CA ALA A 53 3.27 -3.57 6.58
C ALA A 53 2.39 -2.69 5.68
N ILE A 54 2.59 -2.73 4.37
CA ILE A 54 1.79 -1.97 3.40
C ILE A 54 1.48 -2.88 2.20
N HIS A 55 0.21 -2.92 1.80
CA HIS A 55 -0.21 -3.43 0.51
C HIS A 55 0.00 -2.38 -0.57
N VAL A 56 0.53 -2.81 -1.69
CA VAL A 56 0.68 -2.00 -2.90
C VAL A 56 -0.08 -2.68 -4.03
N LYS A 57 -1.10 -2.00 -4.50
CA LYS A 57 -1.96 -2.41 -5.60
C LYS A 57 -2.40 -1.16 -6.33
N ASP A 58 -2.54 -1.23 -7.66
CA ASP A 58 -3.12 -0.13 -8.41
C ASP A 58 -4.61 -0.36 -8.67
N VAL A 59 -5.34 0.73 -8.86
CA VAL A 59 -6.79 0.73 -9.05
C VAL A 59 -7.20 1.80 -10.04
N ARG A 60 -8.38 1.62 -10.66
CA ARG A 60 -9.08 2.67 -11.42
C ARG A 60 -10.50 2.82 -10.88
N PRO A 61 -11.17 3.96 -11.08
CA PRO A 61 -12.57 4.11 -10.73
C PRO A 61 -13.42 2.99 -11.32
N GLY A 62 -14.08 2.22 -10.46
CA GLY A 62 -14.87 1.04 -10.85
C GLY A 62 -14.05 -0.23 -11.15
N GLU A 63 -12.73 -0.18 -11.10
CA GLU A 63 -11.82 -1.31 -11.29
C GLU A 63 -10.89 -1.45 -10.08
N PRO A 64 -11.37 -2.00 -8.95
CA PRO A 64 -10.57 -2.12 -7.72
C PRO A 64 -9.51 -3.23 -7.78
N ARG A 65 -9.48 -3.97 -8.88
CA ARG A 65 -8.60 -5.14 -9.08
C ARG A 65 -8.14 -5.21 -10.53
N ARG A 66 -7.07 -5.97 -10.79
CA ARG A 66 -6.53 -6.29 -12.12
C ARG A 66 -5.94 -5.12 -12.90
N VAL A 67 -5.71 -3.99 -12.25
CA VAL A 67 -5.04 -2.85 -12.85
C VAL A 67 -3.53 -3.08 -12.74
N PRO A 68 -2.78 -3.07 -13.85
CA PRO A 68 -1.32 -3.15 -13.78
C PRO A 68 -0.74 -1.95 -13.03
N MET A 69 0.36 -2.18 -12.29
CA MET A 69 1.04 -1.11 -11.55
C MET A 69 1.46 0.03 -12.48
N GLY A 70 1.11 1.26 -12.11
CA GLY A 70 1.38 2.47 -12.89
C GLY A 70 0.33 2.81 -13.93
N GLU A 71 -0.70 1.98 -14.11
CA GLU A 71 -1.80 2.25 -15.03
C GLU A 71 -3.07 2.73 -14.33
N GLY A 72 -3.04 2.86 -13.02
CA GLY A 72 -4.16 3.27 -12.18
C GLY A 72 -4.09 4.71 -11.70
N THR A 73 -4.70 4.95 -10.56
CA THR A 73 -4.86 6.27 -9.95
C THR A 73 -4.15 6.44 -8.61
N VAL A 74 -3.34 5.45 -8.21
CA VAL A 74 -2.54 5.58 -6.97
C VAL A 74 -1.45 6.60 -7.19
N ASP A 75 -1.35 7.57 -6.29
CA ASP A 75 -0.24 8.52 -6.26
C ASP A 75 0.97 7.88 -5.58
N TRP A 76 1.79 7.21 -6.39
CA TRP A 76 2.97 6.48 -5.92
C TRP A 76 4.04 7.42 -5.38
N ASP A 77 4.25 8.55 -6.04
CA ASP A 77 5.31 9.49 -5.67
C ASP A 77 5.02 10.16 -4.33
N GLU A 78 3.80 10.67 -4.12
CA GLU A 78 3.40 11.25 -2.84
C GLU A 78 3.36 10.21 -1.73
N SER A 79 2.82 9.02 -2.01
CA SER A 79 2.75 7.94 -1.03
C SER A 79 4.15 7.51 -0.55
N PHE A 80 5.10 7.37 -1.45
CA PHE A 80 6.45 6.98 -1.06
C PHE A 80 7.26 8.12 -0.49
N ALA A 81 7.01 9.37 -0.90
CA ALA A 81 7.64 10.54 -0.30
C ALA A 81 7.29 10.66 1.19
N ILE A 82 6.01 10.52 1.56
CA ILE A 82 5.59 10.57 2.97
C ILE A 82 6.14 9.40 3.79
N LEU A 83 6.21 8.19 3.22
CA LEU A 83 6.83 7.04 3.88
C LEU A 83 8.35 7.24 4.10
N ALA A 84 9.03 7.88 3.15
CA ALA A 84 10.44 8.24 3.28
C ALA A 84 10.65 9.27 4.39
N GLU A 85 9.81 10.32 4.43
CA GLU A 85 9.82 11.34 5.49
C GLU A 85 9.61 10.73 6.88
N GLN A 86 8.69 9.77 6.98
CA GLN A 86 8.43 9.02 8.21
C GLN A 86 9.58 8.08 8.60
N ASN A 87 10.59 7.93 7.73
CA ASN A 87 11.61 6.89 7.85
C ASN A 87 10.99 5.49 8.05
N TRP A 88 9.85 5.24 7.40
CA TRP A 88 9.13 3.99 7.53
C TRP A 88 9.98 2.80 7.09
N ARG A 89 9.90 1.71 7.83
CA ARG A 89 10.55 0.43 7.53
C ARG A 89 9.56 -0.69 7.82
N GLY A 90 9.38 -1.55 6.85
CA GLY A 90 8.44 -2.65 6.98
C GLY A 90 8.45 -3.54 5.74
N ARG A 91 7.44 -4.39 5.66
CA ARG A 91 7.21 -5.25 4.50
C ARG A 91 6.20 -4.61 3.57
N MET A 92 6.46 -4.68 2.26
CA MET A 92 5.45 -4.38 1.25
C MET A 92 4.98 -5.67 0.60
N MET A 93 3.68 -5.80 0.44
CA MET A 93 3.03 -6.89 -0.24
C MET A 93 2.43 -6.36 -1.53
N ILE A 94 2.91 -6.89 -2.66
CA ILE A 94 2.31 -6.60 -3.96
C ILE A 94 1.04 -7.45 -4.07
N GLU A 95 -0.09 -6.79 -4.22
CA GLU A 95 -1.37 -7.44 -4.45
C GLU A 95 -1.71 -7.39 -5.94
N MET A 96 -1.64 -8.54 -6.60
CA MET A 96 -1.96 -8.70 -8.01
C MET A 96 -3.06 -9.74 -8.18
N TRP A 97 -4.08 -9.37 -8.94
CA TRP A 97 -5.19 -10.26 -9.31
C TRP A 97 -4.97 -10.75 -10.74
N ASN A 98 -3.98 -11.61 -10.91
CA ASN A 98 -3.59 -12.12 -12.22
C ASN A 98 -4.46 -13.29 -12.69
N ASP A 99 -5.31 -13.83 -11.82
CA ASP A 99 -6.11 -15.04 -12.03
C ASP A 99 -5.22 -16.20 -12.55
N ASP A 100 -5.68 -16.98 -13.51
CA ASP A 100 -4.92 -18.06 -14.14
C ASP A 100 -4.17 -17.62 -15.42
N ALA A 101 -3.82 -16.32 -15.50
CA ALA A 101 -3.11 -15.80 -16.67
C ALA A 101 -1.75 -16.52 -16.83
N PRO A 102 -1.42 -17.01 -18.02
CA PRO A 102 -0.17 -17.76 -18.26
C PRO A 102 1.09 -16.91 -18.04
N ASP A 103 0.95 -15.59 -18.06
CA ASP A 103 2.01 -14.61 -17.81
C ASP A 103 1.98 -14.01 -16.39
N SER A 104 1.25 -14.61 -15.45
CA SER A 104 1.07 -14.08 -14.09
C SER A 104 2.39 -13.82 -13.35
N ASN A 105 3.39 -14.69 -13.52
CA ASN A 105 4.71 -14.49 -12.95
C ASN A 105 5.44 -13.27 -13.53
N ALA A 106 5.33 -13.06 -14.85
CA ALA A 106 5.94 -11.91 -15.51
C ALA A 106 5.25 -10.61 -15.05
N ARG A 107 3.92 -10.59 -14.95
CA ARG A 107 3.16 -9.45 -14.42
C ARG A 107 3.57 -9.11 -12.98
N SER A 108 3.69 -10.12 -12.12
CA SER A 108 4.12 -9.92 -10.72
C SER A 108 5.57 -9.40 -10.64
N SER A 109 6.45 -9.87 -11.53
CA SER A 109 7.82 -9.37 -11.61
C SER A 109 7.87 -7.91 -12.05
N SER A 110 7.12 -7.54 -13.10
CA SER A 110 7.03 -6.15 -13.58
C SER A 110 6.44 -5.22 -12.51
N ALA A 111 5.40 -5.67 -11.80
CA ALA A 111 4.83 -4.90 -10.69
C ALA A 111 5.86 -4.66 -9.58
N ARG A 112 6.65 -5.67 -9.26
CA ARG A 112 7.72 -5.53 -8.27
C ARG A 112 8.79 -4.55 -8.71
N GLU A 113 9.24 -4.64 -9.96
CA GLU A 113 10.23 -3.71 -10.52
C GLU A 113 9.74 -2.27 -10.47
N PHE A 114 8.48 -2.03 -10.86
CA PHE A 114 7.83 -0.73 -10.77
C PHE A 114 7.88 -0.15 -9.34
N ILE A 115 7.45 -0.93 -8.35
CA ILE A 115 7.45 -0.50 -6.96
C ILE A 115 8.86 -0.28 -6.43
N GLU A 116 9.81 -1.17 -6.73
CA GLU A 116 11.21 -1.03 -6.30
C GLU A 116 11.85 0.25 -6.89
N ASP A 117 11.53 0.61 -8.13
CA ASP A 117 12.06 1.82 -8.77
C ASP A 117 11.51 3.09 -8.11
N HIS A 118 10.21 3.14 -7.80
CA HIS A 118 9.61 4.27 -7.08
C HIS A 118 10.17 4.38 -5.65
N LEU A 119 10.36 3.28 -4.95
CA LEU A 119 10.99 3.27 -3.62
C LEU A 119 12.41 3.83 -3.66
N ARG A 120 13.22 3.43 -4.67
CA ARG A 120 14.58 3.95 -4.84
C ARG A 120 14.56 5.46 -5.14
N THR A 121 13.65 5.90 -5.99
CA THR A 121 13.48 7.33 -6.31
C THR A 121 13.12 8.14 -5.06
N ALA A 122 12.27 7.60 -4.18
CA ALA A 122 11.93 8.21 -2.90
C ALA A 122 13.04 8.10 -1.83
N GLY A 123 14.15 7.40 -2.13
CA GLY A 123 15.26 7.21 -1.18
C GLY A 123 15.00 6.12 -0.13
N ILE A 124 14.01 5.26 -0.35
CA ILE A 124 13.72 4.14 0.55
C ILE A 124 14.56 2.92 0.13
N PRO A 125 15.45 2.42 1.00
CA PRO A 125 16.29 1.27 0.67
C PRO A 125 15.46 -0.01 0.56
N VAL A 126 15.62 -0.71 -0.55
CA VAL A 126 14.95 -2.00 -0.80
C VAL A 126 15.89 -3.13 -0.39
N ARG A 127 15.42 -4.02 0.48
CA ARG A 127 16.09 -5.28 0.81
C ARG A 127 15.23 -6.43 0.32
N ARG A 128 15.78 -7.25 -0.57
CA ARG A 128 15.14 -8.51 -0.95
C ARG A 128 15.37 -9.53 0.16
N ALA A 129 14.33 -10.30 0.51
CA ALA A 129 14.53 -11.46 1.36
C ALA A 129 15.53 -12.39 0.64
N LEU A 130 16.52 -12.88 1.36
CA LEU A 130 17.39 -13.93 0.85
C LEU A 130 16.53 -15.15 0.57
N ALA A 131 16.67 -15.69 -0.64
CA ALA A 131 15.99 -16.92 -1.03
C ALA A 131 16.52 -18.11 -0.20
#